data_fbd8fb91008bfbf875d90e98f8223516
#
_entry.id   fbd8fb91008bfbf875d90e98f8223516
#
_cell.length_a   1.000
_cell.length_b   1.000
_cell.length_c   1.000
_cell.angle_alpha   90.00
_cell.angle_beta   90.00
_cell.angle_gamma   90.00
#
_symmetry.space_group_name_H-M   'P 1'
#
loop_
_entity.id
_entity.type
_entity.pdbx_description
1 polymer ?
#
loop_
_entity_poly.entity_id
_entity_poly.type
_entity_poly.pdbx_seq_one_letter_code
_entity_poly.pdbx_strand_id
1 'polypeptide(L)'
;MTAEHRQPDSPLVIIRPIALDDAAALNAACWEDRPHDVVIDLLRRAKKVADNRRGLAVTALWRDQPCAFAMLTLGSRSAEISELVVSEPMRGRRIGTELIEYLSAAARDLGASMLEIGAALSNPRAIALYRRLGFRDGRVITLELGSGPEPVLYLYRPIS
;
A
#
# COMPACT_ATOMS: atom_id res chain seq x y z
N MET A 1 13.39 3.24 29.06
CA MET A 1 12.44 2.35 28.34
C MET A 1 11.16 3.12 28.07
N THR A 2 11.00 3.55 26.85
CA THR A 2 9.72 4.11 26.42
C THR A 2 8.74 2.97 26.28
N ALA A 3 7.76 2.91 27.17
CA ALA A 3 6.61 2.03 26.97
C ALA A 3 5.94 2.46 25.66
N GLU A 4 6.01 1.63 24.64
CA GLU A 4 5.21 1.82 23.47
C GLU A 4 3.74 1.86 23.91
N HIS A 5 3.11 3.01 23.75
CA HIS A 5 1.68 3.15 23.96
C HIS A 5 0.97 2.46 22.80
N ARG A 6 0.95 1.15 22.83
CA ARG A 6 0.04 0.39 21.99
C ARG A 6 -1.35 0.63 22.51
N GLN A 7 -2.19 1.19 21.65
CA GLN A 7 -3.62 1.17 21.94
C GLN A 7 -4.04 -0.30 22.06
N PRO A 8 -4.75 -0.67 23.13
CA PRO A 8 -5.10 -2.08 23.39
C PRO A 8 -5.89 -2.76 22.27
N ASP A 9 -6.45 -2.00 21.33
CA ASP A 9 -7.28 -2.51 20.24
C ASP A 9 -6.55 -2.57 18.88
N SER A 10 -5.26 -2.18 18.80
CA SER A 10 -4.50 -2.29 17.57
C SER A 10 -3.98 -3.71 17.39
N PRO A 11 -4.32 -4.38 16.27
CA PRO A 11 -3.77 -5.71 16.03
C PRO A 11 -2.25 -5.63 15.86
N LEU A 12 -1.56 -6.64 16.42
CA LEU A 12 -0.13 -6.79 16.19
C LEU A 12 0.08 -7.29 14.77
N VAL A 13 0.46 -6.42 13.86
CA VAL A 13 0.82 -6.81 12.50
C VAL A 13 2.32 -6.76 12.31
N ILE A 14 2.81 -7.71 11.54
CA ILE A 14 4.20 -7.77 11.09
C ILE A 14 4.20 -7.40 9.62
N ILE A 15 5.03 -6.42 9.25
CA ILE A 15 5.20 -6.03 7.84
C ILE A 15 6.51 -6.63 7.36
N ARG A 16 6.46 -7.35 6.25
CA ARG A 16 7.63 -7.95 5.62
C ARG A 16 7.57 -7.88 4.10
N PRO A 17 8.72 -8.04 3.41
CA PRO A 17 8.69 -8.19 1.96
C PRO A 17 7.80 -9.37 1.54
N ILE A 18 7.16 -9.22 0.38
CA ILE A 18 6.33 -10.31 -0.17
C ILE A 18 7.19 -11.48 -0.63
N ALA A 19 6.56 -12.66 -0.62
CA ALA A 19 7.04 -13.85 -1.31
C ALA A 19 5.97 -14.33 -2.29
N LEU A 20 6.36 -15.04 -3.35
CA LEU A 20 5.39 -15.57 -4.31
C LEU A 20 4.39 -16.52 -3.65
N ASP A 21 4.81 -17.18 -2.59
CA ASP A 21 3.94 -18.09 -1.80
C ASP A 21 2.78 -17.33 -1.10
N ASP A 22 2.85 -16.01 -1.00
CA ASP A 22 1.76 -15.21 -0.42
C ASP A 22 0.56 -15.08 -1.35
N ALA A 23 0.68 -15.46 -2.62
CA ALA A 23 -0.34 -15.21 -3.64
C ALA A 23 -1.70 -15.80 -3.29
N ALA A 24 -1.75 -17.06 -2.85
CA ALA A 24 -3.01 -17.72 -2.52
C ALA A 24 -3.73 -17.04 -1.34
N ALA A 25 -2.99 -16.73 -0.26
CA ALA A 25 -3.54 -16.06 0.91
C ALA A 25 -4.01 -14.63 0.60
N LEU A 26 -3.22 -13.87 -0.16
CA LEU A 26 -3.58 -12.51 -0.57
C LEU A 26 -4.76 -12.50 -1.54
N ASN A 27 -4.83 -13.46 -2.46
CA ASN A 27 -5.96 -13.62 -3.36
C ASN A 27 -7.26 -13.82 -2.57
N ALA A 28 -7.24 -14.72 -1.59
CA ALA A 28 -8.42 -14.98 -0.75
C ALA A 28 -8.77 -13.79 0.16
N ALA A 29 -7.78 -13.14 0.75
CA ALA A 29 -8.00 -12.08 1.74
C ALA A 29 -8.33 -10.71 1.13
N CYS A 30 -7.66 -10.34 0.04
CA CYS A 30 -7.70 -8.98 -0.49
C CYS A 30 -8.32 -8.88 -1.89
N TRP A 31 -8.28 -9.93 -2.67
CA TRP A 31 -8.65 -9.90 -4.09
C TRP A 31 -9.49 -11.11 -4.50
N GLU A 32 -10.56 -11.37 -3.75
CA GLU A 32 -11.46 -12.52 -4.02
C GLU A 32 -11.98 -12.54 -5.46
N ASP A 33 -12.25 -11.36 -6.03
CA ASP A 33 -12.82 -11.22 -7.37
C ASP A 33 -11.77 -11.30 -8.49
N ARG A 34 -10.48 -11.34 -8.14
CA ARG A 34 -9.41 -11.45 -9.15
C ARG A 34 -9.07 -12.92 -9.39
N PRO A 35 -8.85 -13.30 -10.67
CA PRO A 35 -8.30 -14.63 -10.99
C PRO A 35 -6.94 -14.83 -10.31
N HIS A 36 -6.65 -16.05 -9.91
CA HIS A 36 -5.41 -16.39 -9.20
C HIS A 36 -4.15 -16.06 -10.02
N ASP A 37 -4.18 -16.31 -11.33
CA ASP A 37 -3.07 -15.99 -12.23
C ASP A 37 -2.77 -14.48 -12.31
N VAL A 38 -3.79 -13.64 -12.22
CA VAL A 38 -3.64 -12.18 -12.16
C VAL A 38 -2.90 -11.76 -10.89
N VAL A 39 -3.24 -12.37 -9.76
CA VAL A 39 -2.58 -12.08 -8.47
C VAL A 39 -1.12 -12.55 -8.51
N ILE A 40 -0.85 -13.73 -9.03
CA ILE A 40 0.53 -14.24 -9.18
C ILE A 40 1.35 -13.28 -10.05
N ASP A 41 0.81 -12.83 -11.17
CA ASP A 41 1.49 -11.90 -12.06
C ASP A 41 1.78 -10.56 -11.38
N LEU A 42 0.85 -10.06 -10.56
CA LEU A 42 1.06 -8.86 -9.77
C LEU A 42 2.25 -9.03 -8.81
N LEU A 43 2.30 -10.15 -8.08
CA LEU A 43 3.38 -10.41 -7.14
C LEU A 43 4.73 -10.61 -7.85
N ARG A 44 4.74 -11.26 -9.01
CA ARG A 44 5.96 -11.40 -9.81
C ARG A 44 6.50 -10.05 -10.26
N ARG A 45 5.62 -9.15 -10.74
CA ARG A 45 6.02 -7.80 -11.15
C ARG A 45 6.54 -7.00 -9.96
N ALA A 46 5.84 -7.07 -8.83
CA ALA A 46 6.23 -6.37 -7.61
C ALA A 46 7.59 -6.86 -7.11
N LYS A 47 7.82 -8.17 -7.13
CA LYS A 47 9.11 -8.75 -6.74
C LYS A 47 10.23 -8.33 -7.69
N LYS A 48 9.97 -8.27 -8.98
CA LYS A 48 10.95 -7.82 -9.97
C LYS A 48 11.36 -6.35 -9.74
N VAL A 49 10.40 -5.49 -9.42
CA VAL A 49 10.68 -4.09 -9.07
C VAL A 49 11.59 -4.01 -7.85
N ALA A 50 11.32 -4.82 -6.83
CA ALA A 50 12.13 -4.87 -5.61
C ALA A 50 13.54 -5.43 -5.89
N ASP A 51 13.65 -6.52 -6.66
CA ASP A 51 14.93 -7.13 -7.01
C ASP A 51 15.80 -6.18 -7.84
N ASN A 52 15.22 -5.32 -8.66
CA ASN A 52 15.90 -4.30 -9.43
C ASN A 52 16.17 -3.01 -8.65
N ARG A 53 15.87 -2.99 -7.36
CA ARG A 53 16.04 -1.82 -6.48
C ARG A 53 15.27 -0.58 -6.93
N ARG A 54 14.13 -0.79 -7.59
CA ARG A 54 13.25 0.28 -8.08
C ARG A 54 12.02 0.47 -7.20
N GLY A 55 11.96 -0.19 -6.08
CA GLY A 55 10.87 -0.11 -5.13
C GLY A 55 10.87 -1.29 -4.19
N LEU A 56 9.75 -1.47 -3.54
CA LEU A 56 9.53 -2.64 -2.69
C LEU A 56 8.04 -2.99 -2.65
N ALA A 57 7.76 -4.23 -2.28
CA ALA A 57 6.40 -4.70 -2.06
C ALA A 57 6.36 -5.45 -0.75
N VAL A 58 5.35 -5.17 0.05
CA VAL A 58 5.21 -5.68 1.41
C VAL A 58 3.83 -6.25 1.65
N THR A 59 3.76 -7.17 2.57
CA THR A 59 2.50 -7.67 3.12
C THR A 59 2.49 -7.45 4.63
N ALA A 60 1.31 -7.20 5.17
CA ALA A 60 1.09 -7.20 6.61
C ALA A 60 0.52 -8.54 7.02
N LEU A 61 1.09 -9.13 8.08
CA LEU A 61 0.63 -10.38 8.64
C LEU A 61 -0.07 -10.14 9.97
N TRP A 62 -1.21 -10.75 10.13
CA TRP A 62 -1.88 -10.85 11.40
C TRP A 62 -2.05 -12.32 11.74
N ARG A 63 -1.50 -12.75 12.89
CA ARG A 63 -1.47 -14.17 13.30
C ARG A 63 -0.91 -15.06 12.19
N ASP A 64 0.22 -14.63 11.60
CA ASP A 64 0.95 -15.33 10.54
C ASP A 64 0.19 -15.46 9.20
N GLN A 65 -0.93 -14.74 9.03
CA GLN A 65 -1.69 -14.73 7.77
C GLN A 65 -1.60 -13.38 7.07
N PRO A 66 -1.27 -13.34 5.78
CA PRO A 66 -1.33 -12.10 5.01
C PRO A 66 -2.74 -11.50 5.04
N CYS A 67 -2.84 -10.23 5.43
CA CYS A 67 -4.11 -9.52 5.49
C CYS A 67 -4.08 -8.19 4.75
N ALA A 68 -2.95 -7.81 4.18
CA ALA A 68 -2.81 -6.56 3.45
C ALA A 68 -1.60 -6.61 2.55
N PHE A 69 -1.59 -5.76 1.54
CA PHE A 69 -0.51 -5.63 0.56
C PHE A 69 -0.33 -4.16 0.20
N ALA A 70 0.90 -3.77 -0.04
CA ALA A 70 1.22 -2.46 -0.60
C ALA A 70 2.52 -2.53 -1.40
N MET A 71 2.62 -1.68 -2.41
CA MET A 71 3.77 -1.60 -3.30
C MET A 71 4.26 -0.16 -3.38
N LEU A 72 5.57 0.01 -3.36
CA LEU A 72 6.26 1.28 -3.54
C LEU A 72 7.10 1.22 -4.79
N THR A 73 6.97 2.22 -5.67
CA THR A 73 7.78 2.35 -6.87
C THR A 73 8.55 3.67 -6.82
N LEU A 74 9.87 3.61 -7.05
CA LEU A 74 10.73 4.78 -7.00
C LEU A 74 10.76 5.49 -8.34
N GLY A 75 10.62 6.82 -8.33
CA GLY A 75 10.97 7.71 -9.40
C GLY A 75 12.33 8.37 -9.13
N SER A 76 12.63 9.49 -9.79
CA SER A 76 13.91 10.19 -9.61
C SER A 76 14.04 10.86 -8.24
N ARG A 77 12.99 11.49 -7.73
CA ARG A 77 12.93 12.13 -6.40
C ARG A 77 11.66 11.82 -5.64
N SER A 78 10.72 11.16 -6.28
CA SER A 78 9.44 10.78 -5.70
C SER A 78 9.33 9.27 -5.63
N ALA A 79 8.46 8.81 -4.76
CA ALA A 79 8.06 7.42 -4.69
C ALA A 79 6.54 7.35 -4.70
N GLU A 80 5.98 6.35 -5.32
CA GLU A 80 4.54 6.15 -5.42
C GLU A 80 4.13 4.89 -4.68
N ILE A 81 3.15 5.02 -3.77
CA ILE A 81 2.47 3.88 -3.18
C ILE A 81 1.34 3.48 -4.11
N SER A 82 1.34 2.24 -4.54
CA SER A 82 0.29 1.66 -5.37
C SER A 82 -0.20 0.34 -4.79
N GLU A 83 -1.36 -0.11 -5.25
CA GLU A 83 -1.96 -1.38 -4.85
C GLU A 83 -2.15 -1.55 -3.33
N LEU A 84 -2.28 -0.45 -2.58
CA LEU A 84 -2.56 -0.51 -1.15
C LEU A 84 -3.94 -1.13 -0.91
N VAL A 85 -3.97 -2.29 -0.29
CA VAL A 85 -5.21 -3.01 0.01
C VAL A 85 -5.12 -3.67 1.38
N VAL A 86 -6.22 -3.59 2.13
CA VAL A 86 -6.38 -4.28 3.42
C VAL A 86 -7.61 -5.16 3.32
N SER A 87 -7.52 -6.40 3.80
CA SER A 87 -8.65 -7.32 3.80
C SER A 87 -9.83 -6.71 4.56
N GLU A 88 -11.04 -6.94 4.07
CA GLU A 88 -12.24 -6.31 4.64
C GLU A 88 -12.39 -6.50 6.15
N PRO A 89 -12.23 -7.72 6.72
CA PRO A 89 -12.35 -7.92 8.17
C PRO A 89 -11.31 -7.15 8.99
N MET A 90 -10.20 -6.76 8.38
CA MET A 90 -9.09 -6.09 9.06
C MET A 90 -9.08 -4.57 8.86
N ARG A 91 -10.06 -4.02 8.14
CA ARG A 91 -10.19 -2.58 7.93
C ARG A 91 -10.58 -1.86 9.23
N GLY A 92 -10.21 -0.58 9.33
CA GLY A 92 -10.48 0.22 10.52
C GLY A 92 -9.57 -0.06 11.70
N ARG A 93 -8.50 -0.83 11.52
CA ARG A 93 -7.54 -1.23 12.56
C ARG A 93 -6.16 -0.62 12.37
N ARG A 94 -6.04 0.46 11.59
CA ARG A 94 -4.80 1.21 11.32
C ARG A 94 -3.74 0.44 10.53
N ILE A 95 -4.08 -0.69 9.92
CA ILE A 95 -3.10 -1.45 9.12
C ILE A 95 -2.66 -0.66 7.91
N GLY A 96 -3.59 0.01 7.20
CA GLY A 96 -3.24 0.88 6.09
C GLY A 96 -2.32 2.02 6.50
N THR A 97 -2.55 2.63 7.66
CA THR A 97 -1.68 3.66 8.23
C THR A 97 -0.28 3.12 8.50
N GLU A 98 -0.17 1.95 9.11
CA GLU A 98 1.13 1.33 9.40
C GLU A 98 1.89 1.00 8.12
N LEU A 99 1.20 0.51 7.07
CA LEU A 99 1.82 0.26 5.77
C LEU A 99 2.34 1.55 5.13
N ILE A 100 1.56 2.61 5.14
CA ILE A 100 1.97 3.91 4.59
C ILE A 100 3.19 4.45 5.33
N GLU A 101 3.20 4.41 6.66
CA GLU A 101 4.33 4.89 7.44
C GLU A 101 5.58 4.03 7.23
N TYR A 102 5.42 2.72 7.12
CA TYR A 102 6.53 1.82 6.78
C TYR A 102 7.13 2.16 5.42
N LEU A 103 6.28 2.32 4.39
CA LEU A 103 6.74 2.65 3.04
C LEU A 103 7.31 4.07 2.95
N SER A 104 6.77 5.01 3.72
CA SER A 104 7.29 6.38 3.82
C SER A 104 8.72 6.39 4.35
N ALA A 105 8.99 5.65 5.42
CA ALA A 105 10.33 5.52 5.97
C ALA A 105 11.28 4.86 4.98
N ALA A 106 10.85 3.79 4.32
CA ALA A 106 11.64 3.11 3.30
C ALA A 106 11.94 4.01 2.10
N ALA A 107 10.97 4.78 1.63
CA ALA A 107 11.15 5.72 0.53
C ALA A 107 12.18 6.79 0.87
N ARG A 108 12.13 7.33 2.10
CA ARG A 108 13.10 8.30 2.59
C ARG A 108 14.51 7.71 2.62
N ASP A 109 14.67 6.50 3.13
CA ASP A 109 15.96 5.80 3.19
C ASP A 109 16.51 5.53 1.79
N LEU A 110 15.65 5.39 0.80
CA LEU A 110 16.04 5.19 -0.60
C LEU A 110 16.25 6.50 -1.36
N GLY A 111 16.16 7.65 -0.69
CA GLY A 111 16.48 8.96 -1.26
C GLY A 111 15.32 9.74 -1.83
N ALA A 112 14.08 9.25 -1.69
CA ALA A 112 12.91 10.00 -2.13
C ALA A 112 12.61 11.15 -1.17
N SER A 113 12.20 12.29 -1.72
CA SER A 113 11.80 13.47 -0.94
C SER A 113 10.30 13.73 -1.00
N MET A 114 9.58 13.01 -1.86
CA MET A 114 8.15 13.15 -2.06
C MET A 114 7.51 11.77 -2.16
N LEU A 115 6.41 11.60 -1.45
CA LEU A 115 5.59 10.40 -1.53
C LEU A 115 4.26 10.73 -2.21
N GLU A 116 3.86 9.92 -3.18
CA GLU A 116 2.60 10.06 -3.89
C GLU A 116 1.72 8.83 -3.67
N ILE A 117 0.41 9.05 -3.64
CA ILE A 117 -0.58 7.98 -3.56
C ILE A 117 -1.83 8.39 -4.34
N GLY A 118 -2.38 7.48 -5.12
CA GLY A 118 -3.61 7.70 -5.88
C GLY A 118 -4.82 7.06 -5.22
N ALA A 119 -5.97 7.71 -5.34
CA ALA A 119 -7.25 7.13 -4.93
C ALA A 119 -8.34 7.53 -5.93
N ALA A 120 -9.16 6.57 -6.31
CA ALA A 120 -10.32 6.86 -7.16
C ALA A 120 -11.24 7.86 -6.46
N LEU A 121 -11.80 8.81 -7.20
CA LEU A 121 -12.77 9.75 -6.63
C LEU A 121 -14.00 9.04 -6.06
N SER A 122 -14.30 7.85 -6.55
CA SER A 122 -15.35 6.98 -6.02
C SER A 122 -15.01 6.34 -4.67
N ASN A 123 -13.78 6.54 -4.15
CA ASN A 123 -13.34 6.02 -2.87
C ASN A 123 -13.03 7.15 -1.87
N PRO A 124 -14.06 7.84 -1.35
CA PRO A 124 -13.86 8.98 -0.46
C PRO A 124 -13.21 8.60 0.88
N ARG A 125 -13.35 7.35 1.33
CA ARG A 125 -12.74 6.88 2.58
C ARG A 125 -11.21 6.85 2.49
N ALA A 126 -10.68 6.39 1.37
CA ALA A 126 -9.24 6.38 1.13
C ALA A 126 -8.69 7.81 1.06
N ILE A 127 -9.38 8.69 0.32
CA ILE A 127 -9.00 10.10 0.21
C ILE A 127 -8.97 10.77 1.59
N ALA A 128 -10.00 10.55 2.41
CA ALA A 128 -10.07 11.09 3.77
C ALA A 128 -8.92 10.57 4.65
N LEU A 129 -8.60 9.29 4.54
CA LEU A 129 -7.47 8.69 5.27
C LEU A 129 -6.15 9.38 4.89
N TYR A 130 -5.90 9.52 3.59
CA TYR A 130 -4.63 10.10 3.12
C TYR A 130 -4.50 11.56 3.54
N ARG A 131 -5.59 12.34 3.48
CA ARG A 131 -5.60 13.71 3.99
C ARG A 131 -5.28 13.77 5.48
N ARG A 132 -5.83 12.87 6.30
CA ARG A 132 -5.51 12.78 7.73
C ARG A 132 -4.05 12.45 7.99
N LEU A 133 -3.42 11.70 7.10
CA LEU A 133 -2.01 11.34 7.20
C LEU A 133 -1.07 12.44 6.65
N GLY A 134 -1.61 13.60 6.30
CA GLY A 134 -0.82 14.75 5.86
C GLY A 134 -0.60 14.84 4.36
N PHE A 135 -1.23 13.98 3.58
CA PHE A 135 -1.19 14.09 2.13
C PHE A 135 -2.06 15.25 1.67
N ARG A 136 -1.61 15.97 0.66
CA ARG A 136 -2.32 17.08 0.04
C ARG A 136 -2.80 16.68 -1.35
N ASP A 137 -3.96 17.23 -1.74
CA ASP A 137 -4.52 16.98 -3.05
C ASP A 137 -3.59 17.52 -4.14
N GLY A 138 -3.30 16.69 -5.11
CA GLY A 138 -2.57 17.05 -6.31
C GLY A 138 -3.49 17.03 -7.52
N ARG A 139 -3.06 16.33 -8.58
CA ARG A 139 -3.77 16.28 -9.87
C ARG A 139 -4.79 15.15 -9.90
N VAL A 140 -5.79 15.31 -10.77
CA VAL A 140 -6.73 14.24 -11.12
C VAL A 140 -6.37 13.71 -12.51
N ILE A 141 -6.22 12.39 -12.62
CA ILE A 141 -5.92 11.70 -13.89
C ILE A 141 -6.99 10.65 -14.10
N THR A 142 -7.48 10.53 -15.33
CA THR A 142 -8.38 9.45 -15.69
C THR A 142 -7.59 8.21 -16.02
N LEU A 143 -7.84 7.12 -15.27
CA LEU A 143 -7.18 5.84 -15.45
C LEU A 143 -8.20 4.75 -15.75
N GLU A 144 -7.74 3.72 -16.48
CA GLU A 144 -8.52 2.50 -16.71
C GLU A 144 -8.30 1.55 -15.53
N LEU A 145 -9.31 1.36 -14.69
CA LEU A 145 -9.24 0.54 -13.48
C LEU A 145 -9.98 -0.80 -13.60
N GLY A 146 -10.26 -1.24 -14.83
CA GLY A 146 -10.90 -2.53 -15.11
C GLY A 146 -12.41 -2.46 -15.34
N SER A 147 -13.08 -1.43 -14.84
CA SER A 147 -14.53 -1.21 -15.05
C SER A 147 -14.82 0.01 -15.95
N GLY A 148 -13.85 0.43 -16.76
CA GLY A 148 -13.87 1.62 -17.58
C GLY A 148 -13.02 2.75 -17.05
N PRO A 149 -12.96 3.89 -17.78
CA PRO A 149 -12.18 5.05 -17.35
C PRO A 149 -12.73 5.61 -16.03
N GLU A 150 -11.83 5.87 -15.07
CA GLU A 150 -12.21 6.40 -13.77
C GLU A 150 -11.27 7.53 -13.36
N PRO A 151 -11.78 8.66 -12.82
CA PRO A 151 -10.93 9.72 -12.31
C PRO A 151 -10.25 9.30 -11.01
N VAL A 152 -8.93 9.50 -10.96
CA VAL A 152 -8.09 9.19 -9.80
C VAL A 152 -7.45 10.48 -9.31
N LEU A 153 -7.63 10.79 -8.04
CA LEU A 153 -6.93 11.88 -7.38
C LEU A 153 -5.57 11.38 -6.89
N TYR A 154 -4.50 12.05 -7.30
CA TYR A 154 -3.17 11.83 -6.75
C TYR A 154 -2.91 12.83 -5.64
N LEU A 155 -2.51 12.32 -4.48
CA LEU A 155 -2.15 13.11 -3.32
C LEU A 155 -0.65 12.94 -3.08
N TYR A 156 -0.04 13.91 -2.44
CA TYR A 156 1.39 13.93 -2.20
C TYR A 156 1.71 14.40 -0.79
N ARG A 157 2.85 13.93 -0.28
CA ARG A 157 3.38 14.31 1.03
C ARG A 157 4.92 14.40 0.98
N PRO A 158 5.54 15.52 1.37
CA PRO A 158 7.00 15.57 1.55
C PRO A 158 7.45 14.61 2.64
N ILE A 159 8.60 13.94 2.43
CA ILE A 159 9.16 12.94 3.36
C ILE A 159 10.64 13.13 3.65
N SER A 160 11.21 14.21 3.19
CA SER A 160 12.63 14.50 3.45
C SER A 160 12.90 14.86 4.90
#